data_144de69e74346696adae460ee4133d87
#
_entry.id   144de69e74346696adae460ee4133d87
#
_cell.length_a   1.000
_cell.length_b   1.000
_cell.length_c   1.000
_cell.angle_alpha   90.00
_cell.angle_beta   90.00
_cell.angle_gamma   90.00
#
_symmetry.space_group_name_H-M   'P 1'
#
loop_
_entity.id
_entity.type
_entity.pdbx_description
1 polymer ?
#
loop_
_entity_poly.entity_id
_entity_poly.type
_entity_poly.pdbx_seq_one_letter_code
_entity_poly.pdbx_strand_id
1 'polypeptide(L)'
;DEFVDAGIFVVTVVNDIKSSKRHCYVGSDYFNGGETACALLDALLGGKAKVGIVMGSRQVLGHCERLEGFQHRMEKAPGFSIVDIIENGDDEICSYERTKHLLDDHQDISAMFLLAGGVYGACRAIMQLPEQERPLTIAFDSVPSTVEMMRKGIVKAILYQHPTRQGRLSVQLAF
;
A
#
# COMPACT_ATOMS: atom_id res chain seq x y z
N ASP A 1 -25.99 6.37 5.56
CA ASP A 1 -26.62 7.08 6.69
C ASP A 1 -27.97 6.47 7.10
N GLU A 2 -28.70 5.84 6.16
CA GLU A 2 -30.02 5.23 6.41
C GLU A 2 -30.08 4.29 7.62
N PHE A 3 -29.05 3.47 7.82
CA PHE A 3 -28.97 2.57 8.99
C PHE A 3 -28.90 3.36 10.30
N VAL A 4 -28.09 4.41 10.33
CA VAL A 4 -27.97 5.27 11.54
C VAL A 4 -29.26 6.02 11.79
N ASP A 5 -29.90 6.53 10.75
CA ASP A 5 -31.19 7.23 10.82
C ASP A 5 -32.32 6.27 11.28
N ALA A 6 -32.18 4.98 11.02
CA ALA A 6 -33.05 3.92 11.54
C ALA A 6 -32.70 3.45 12.98
N GLY A 7 -31.77 4.10 13.65
CA GLY A 7 -31.37 3.78 15.02
C GLY A 7 -30.40 2.59 15.14
N ILE A 8 -29.77 2.16 14.03
CA ILE A 8 -28.82 1.04 14.03
C ILE A 8 -27.42 1.60 14.34
N PHE A 9 -26.70 0.95 15.26
CA PHE A 9 -25.32 1.27 15.55
C PHE A 9 -24.42 0.81 14.41
N VAL A 10 -23.69 1.73 13.79
CA VAL A 10 -22.87 1.46 12.59
C VAL A 10 -21.39 1.64 12.88
N VAL A 11 -20.63 0.60 12.60
CA VAL A 11 -19.16 0.58 12.65
C VAL A 11 -18.63 0.36 11.24
N THR A 12 -17.78 1.26 10.74
CA THR A 12 -17.02 1.03 9.52
C THR A 12 -15.71 0.33 9.85
N VAL A 13 -15.27 -0.62 9.02
CA VAL A 13 -14.07 -1.44 9.27
C VAL A 13 -13.17 -1.43 8.05
N VAL A 14 -11.87 -1.35 8.27
CA VAL A 14 -10.82 -1.28 7.23
C VAL A 14 -10.89 0.00 6.41
N ASN A 15 -11.94 0.21 5.64
CA ASN A 15 -12.15 1.45 4.89
C ASN A 15 -13.19 2.33 5.60
N ASP A 16 -12.91 3.61 5.63
CA ASP A 16 -13.77 4.61 6.25
C ASP A 16 -14.59 5.39 5.22
N ILE A 17 -15.71 5.95 5.71
CA ILE A 17 -16.54 6.90 4.99
C ILE A 17 -16.64 8.16 5.86
N LYS A 18 -15.65 9.06 5.73
CA LYS A 18 -15.49 10.23 6.61
C LYS A 18 -16.73 11.11 6.73
N SER A 19 -17.51 11.24 5.64
CA SER A 19 -18.72 12.06 5.60
C SER A 19 -19.99 11.36 6.12
N SER A 20 -19.89 10.09 6.54
CA SER A 20 -21.04 9.33 7.04
C SER A 20 -21.35 9.61 8.50
N LYS A 21 -22.60 9.33 8.91
CA LYS A 21 -23.06 9.39 10.30
C LYS A 21 -22.65 8.17 11.14
N ARG A 22 -21.71 7.33 10.66
CA ARG A 22 -21.25 6.15 11.41
C ARG A 22 -20.85 6.52 12.84
N HIS A 23 -21.09 5.61 13.79
CA HIS A 23 -20.76 5.84 15.19
C HIS A 23 -19.26 5.74 15.47
N CYS A 24 -18.57 4.79 14.83
CA CYS A 24 -17.12 4.67 14.92
C CYS A 24 -16.50 4.01 13.69
N TYR A 25 -15.18 4.16 13.59
CA TYR A 25 -14.34 3.52 12.58
C TYR A 25 -13.27 2.68 13.27
N VAL A 26 -13.04 1.48 12.76
CA VAL A 26 -11.96 0.59 13.17
C VAL A 26 -11.09 0.28 11.97
N GLY A 27 -9.87 0.78 11.97
CA GLY A 27 -8.92 0.60 10.87
C GLY A 27 -7.51 0.95 11.28
N SER A 28 -6.61 0.90 10.30
CA SER A 28 -5.25 1.38 10.45
C SER A 28 -5.18 2.88 10.19
N ASP A 29 -4.18 3.53 10.76
CA ASP A 29 -3.77 4.87 10.36
C ASP A 29 -3.02 4.76 9.02
N TYR A 30 -3.74 4.97 7.92
CA TYR A 30 -3.20 4.80 6.58
C TYR A 30 -2.20 5.89 6.20
N PHE A 31 -2.39 7.11 6.68
CA PHE A 31 -1.45 8.19 6.46
C PHE A 31 -0.10 7.88 7.12
N ASN A 32 -0.11 7.52 8.40
CA ASN A 32 1.10 7.11 9.12
C ASN A 32 1.73 5.84 8.51
N GLY A 33 0.90 4.93 7.98
CA GLY A 33 1.38 3.78 7.22
C GLY A 33 2.19 4.17 5.98
N GLY A 34 1.72 5.19 5.25
CA GLY A 34 2.44 5.77 4.11
C GLY A 34 3.75 6.44 4.53
N GLU A 35 3.74 7.25 5.60
CA GLU A 35 4.96 7.84 6.17
C GLU A 35 5.98 6.76 6.58
N THR A 36 5.51 5.70 7.22
CA THR A 36 6.34 4.56 7.64
C THR A 36 6.98 3.88 6.43
N ALA A 37 6.23 3.69 5.34
CA ALA A 37 6.73 3.11 4.10
C ALA A 37 7.88 3.94 3.52
N CYS A 38 7.71 5.26 3.40
CA CYS A 38 8.75 6.15 2.92
C CYS A 38 9.98 6.15 3.85
N ALA A 39 9.77 6.24 5.16
CA ALA A 39 10.87 6.23 6.14
C ALA A 39 11.66 4.92 6.10
N LEU A 40 10.99 3.79 5.86
CA LEU A 40 11.63 2.49 5.73
C LEU A 40 12.47 2.40 4.46
N LEU A 41 11.95 2.88 3.31
CA LEU A 41 12.74 2.96 2.08
C LEU A 41 13.95 3.88 2.25
N ASP A 42 13.78 5.03 2.91
CA ASP A 42 14.86 5.98 3.20
C ASP A 42 15.97 5.32 4.01
N ALA A 43 15.61 4.61 5.07
CA ALA A 43 16.57 3.88 5.92
C ALA A 43 17.32 2.76 5.16
N LEU A 44 16.64 2.07 4.24
CA LEU A 44 17.21 0.96 3.49
C LEU A 44 18.06 1.40 2.29
N LEU A 45 17.78 2.56 1.71
CA LEU A 45 18.43 3.07 0.48
C LEU A 45 19.41 4.22 0.71
N GLY A 46 19.54 4.69 1.96
CA GLY A 46 20.54 5.71 2.31
C GLY A 46 20.25 7.10 1.71
N GLY A 47 19.00 7.49 1.63
CA GLY A 47 18.60 8.87 1.33
C GLY A 47 18.37 9.21 -0.14
N LYS A 48 18.45 8.24 -1.07
CA LYS A 48 18.17 8.47 -2.50
C LYS A 48 17.37 7.32 -3.08
N ALA A 49 16.24 7.64 -3.74
CA ALA A 49 15.47 6.67 -4.48
C ALA A 49 14.63 7.30 -5.59
N LYS A 50 14.51 6.59 -6.71
CA LYS A 50 13.47 6.76 -7.71
C LYS A 50 12.40 5.71 -7.48
N VAL A 51 11.21 6.13 -7.05
CA VAL A 51 10.17 5.25 -6.53
C VAL A 51 9.04 5.09 -7.53
N GLY A 52 8.77 3.86 -7.96
CA GLY A 52 7.52 3.49 -8.61
C GLY A 52 6.47 3.11 -7.57
N ILE A 53 5.25 3.60 -7.71
CA ILE A 53 4.15 3.29 -6.79
C ILE A 53 3.05 2.53 -7.54
N VAL A 54 2.63 1.40 -6.96
CA VAL A 54 1.48 0.62 -7.42
C VAL A 54 0.38 0.73 -6.39
N MET A 55 -0.75 1.31 -6.79
CA MET A 55 -1.93 1.45 -5.95
C MET A 55 -3.15 0.77 -6.57
N GLY A 56 -4.15 0.43 -5.74
CA GLY A 56 -5.39 -0.16 -6.23
C GLY A 56 -6.23 0.86 -6.99
N SER A 57 -6.74 1.86 -6.31
CA SER A 57 -7.56 2.92 -6.91
C SER A 57 -7.54 4.19 -6.09
N ARG A 58 -7.57 5.35 -6.77
CA ARG A 58 -7.75 6.67 -6.14
C ARG A 58 -9.16 6.88 -5.56
N GLN A 59 -10.09 6.00 -5.86
CA GLN A 59 -11.44 6.04 -5.29
C GLN A 59 -11.50 5.43 -3.87
N VAL A 60 -10.47 4.70 -3.46
CA VAL A 60 -10.37 4.08 -2.13
C VAL A 60 -9.62 5.02 -1.20
N LEU A 61 -10.31 5.51 -0.17
CA LEU A 61 -9.77 6.48 0.78
C LEU A 61 -8.43 6.01 1.40
N GLY A 62 -8.36 4.76 1.85
CA GLY A 62 -7.14 4.23 2.47
C GLY A 62 -5.94 4.17 1.51
N HIS A 63 -6.17 4.00 0.19
CA HIS A 63 -5.09 4.07 -0.80
C HIS A 63 -4.57 5.50 -0.97
N CYS A 64 -5.48 6.48 -1.01
CA CYS A 64 -5.11 7.90 -1.09
C CYS A 64 -4.34 8.32 0.16
N GLU A 65 -4.82 7.97 1.35
CA GLU A 65 -4.16 8.33 2.60
C GLU A 65 -2.75 7.73 2.72
N ARG A 66 -2.54 6.49 2.27
CA ARG A 66 -1.19 5.88 2.21
C ARG A 66 -0.28 6.64 1.26
N LEU A 67 -0.80 7.03 0.09
CA LEU A 67 -0.03 7.83 -0.87
C LEU A 67 0.30 9.22 -0.32
N GLU A 68 -0.66 9.90 0.27
CA GLU A 68 -0.48 11.22 0.89
C GLU A 68 0.57 11.17 2.01
N GLY A 69 0.49 10.17 2.89
CA GLY A 69 1.49 9.98 3.96
C GLY A 69 2.90 9.72 3.41
N PHE A 70 3.00 8.90 2.36
CA PHE A 70 4.27 8.65 1.67
C PHE A 70 4.86 9.95 1.10
N GLN A 71 4.05 10.72 0.38
CA GLN A 71 4.46 12.01 -0.20
C GLN A 71 4.85 13.03 0.87
N HIS A 72 4.07 13.14 1.95
CA HIS A 72 4.39 14.02 3.06
C HIS A 72 5.75 13.69 3.72
N ARG A 73 6.04 12.41 3.90
CA ARG A 73 7.33 11.99 4.46
C ARG A 73 8.49 12.25 3.49
N MET A 74 8.25 12.17 2.18
CA MET A 74 9.27 12.50 1.16
C MET A 74 9.77 13.94 1.26
N GLU A 75 8.97 14.90 1.75
CA GLU A 75 9.43 16.29 1.97
C GLU A 75 10.67 16.36 2.87
N LYS A 76 10.84 15.36 3.74
CA LYS A 76 12.01 15.21 4.63
C LYS A 76 13.13 14.34 4.04
N ALA A 77 12.94 13.84 2.82
CA ALA A 77 13.88 12.98 2.09
C ALA A 77 14.16 13.56 0.68
N PRO A 78 14.91 14.64 0.55
CA PRO A 78 15.07 15.41 -0.70
C PRO A 78 15.74 14.63 -1.84
N GLY A 79 16.34 13.48 -1.55
CA GLY A 79 16.90 12.57 -2.55
C GLY A 79 15.89 11.58 -3.13
N PHE A 80 14.64 11.59 -2.65
CA PHE A 80 13.57 10.75 -3.15
C PHE A 80 12.76 11.47 -4.23
N SER A 81 12.35 10.73 -5.25
CA SER A 81 11.39 11.18 -6.25
C SER A 81 10.44 10.06 -6.63
N ILE A 82 9.17 10.38 -6.78
CA ILE A 82 8.20 9.46 -7.38
C ILE A 82 8.35 9.59 -8.89
N VAL A 83 8.60 8.48 -9.56
CA VAL A 83 8.73 8.40 -11.02
C VAL A 83 7.35 8.34 -11.66
N ASP A 84 6.53 7.40 -11.17
CA ASP A 84 5.14 7.27 -11.60
C ASP A 84 4.29 6.56 -10.54
N ILE A 85 2.97 6.73 -10.66
CA ILE A 85 1.96 6.11 -9.79
C ILE A 85 0.94 5.43 -10.70
N ILE A 86 0.92 4.11 -10.69
CA ILE A 86 -0.01 3.32 -11.48
C ILE A 86 -1.14 2.75 -10.63
N GLU A 87 -2.36 2.72 -11.20
CA GLU A 87 -3.52 2.08 -10.58
C GLU A 87 -3.74 0.70 -11.21
N ASN A 88 -3.94 -0.32 -10.37
CA ASN A 88 -4.10 -1.71 -10.82
C ASN A 88 -5.50 -2.31 -10.52
N GLY A 89 -6.38 -1.55 -9.84
CA GLY A 89 -7.71 -2.01 -9.43
C GLY A 89 -7.69 -3.19 -8.45
N ASP A 90 -6.59 -3.39 -7.70
CA ASP A 90 -6.34 -4.55 -6.84
C ASP A 90 -6.34 -5.90 -7.59
N ASP A 91 -6.18 -5.87 -8.92
CA ASP A 91 -6.15 -7.05 -9.79
C ASP A 91 -4.72 -7.50 -10.09
N GLU A 92 -4.46 -8.79 -9.98
CA GLU A 92 -3.11 -9.37 -10.12
C GLU A 92 -2.60 -9.34 -11.58
N ILE A 93 -3.49 -9.50 -12.57
CA ILE A 93 -3.10 -9.49 -13.99
C ILE A 93 -2.80 -8.06 -14.41
N CYS A 94 -3.69 -7.14 -14.11
CA CYS A 94 -3.50 -5.71 -14.37
C CYS A 94 -2.23 -5.18 -13.66
N SER A 95 -1.99 -5.63 -12.43
CA SER A 95 -0.80 -5.29 -11.67
C SER A 95 0.48 -5.76 -12.36
N TYR A 96 0.50 -7.00 -12.86
CA TYR A 96 1.64 -7.52 -13.62
C TYR A 96 1.93 -6.68 -14.86
N GLU A 97 0.90 -6.45 -15.69
CA GLU A 97 1.05 -5.74 -16.96
C GLU A 97 1.51 -4.30 -16.74
N ARG A 98 0.83 -3.58 -15.85
CA ARG A 98 1.16 -2.16 -15.57
C ARG A 98 2.52 -2.00 -14.90
N THR A 99 2.87 -2.89 -13.97
CA THR A 99 4.20 -2.85 -13.34
C THR A 99 5.30 -3.16 -14.36
N LYS A 100 5.05 -4.10 -15.27
CA LYS A 100 6.00 -4.39 -16.34
C LYS A 100 6.23 -3.16 -17.22
N HIS A 101 5.17 -2.49 -17.70
CA HIS A 101 5.29 -1.24 -18.46
C HIS A 101 6.03 -0.16 -17.69
N LEU A 102 5.70 0.03 -16.40
CA LEU A 102 6.38 1.00 -15.55
C LEU A 102 7.90 0.76 -15.49
N LEU A 103 8.31 -0.50 -15.35
CA LEU A 103 9.74 -0.86 -15.29
C LEU A 103 10.43 -0.79 -16.65
N ASP A 104 9.73 -1.07 -17.74
CA ASP A 104 10.23 -0.93 -19.12
C ASP A 104 10.46 0.55 -19.46
N ASP A 105 9.55 1.43 -19.06
CA ASP A 105 9.61 2.88 -19.33
C ASP A 105 10.62 3.62 -18.44
N HIS A 106 10.88 3.09 -17.24
CA HIS A 106 11.70 3.72 -16.21
C HIS A 106 12.74 2.74 -15.64
N GLN A 107 13.79 2.49 -16.39
CA GLN A 107 14.86 1.54 -16.03
C GLN A 107 15.70 1.97 -14.82
N ASP A 108 15.55 3.19 -14.35
CA ASP A 108 16.27 3.76 -13.21
C ASP A 108 15.47 3.76 -11.90
N ILE A 109 14.31 3.07 -11.86
CA ILE A 109 13.56 2.83 -10.64
C ILE A 109 14.41 1.98 -9.68
N SER A 110 14.68 2.54 -8.50
CA SER A 110 15.46 1.88 -7.45
C SER A 110 14.60 1.35 -6.29
N ALA A 111 13.34 1.78 -6.21
CA ALA A 111 12.40 1.32 -5.21
C ALA A 111 11.00 1.14 -5.78
N MET A 112 10.25 0.18 -5.20
CA MET A 112 8.82 -0.01 -5.49
C MET A 112 8.03 0.00 -4.18
N PHE A 113 6.94 0.77 -4.17
CA PHE A 113 5.97 0.77 -3.10
C PHE A 113 4.64 0.21 -3.60
N LEU A 114 4.31 -1.01 -3.14
CA LEU A 114 3.06 -1.70 -3.46
C LEU A 114 2.07 -1.42 -2.33
N LEU A 115 1.29 -0.36 -2.48
CA LEU A 115 0.49 0.18 -1.37
C LEU A 115 -0.90 -0.44 -1.20
N ALA A 116 -1.29 -1.36 -2.11
CA ALA A 116 -2.61 -1.99 -2.14
C ALA A 116 -2.52 -3.45 -2.62
N GLY A 117 -3.62 -4.04 -3.08
CA GLY A 117 -3.66 -5.38 -3.67
C GLY A 117 -2.89 -5.51 -5.00
N GLY A 118 -2.84 -6.72 -5.56
CA GLY A 118 -2.07 -6.99 -6.78
C GLY A 118 -0.56 -7.16 -6.54
N VAL A 119 -0.14 -7.39 -5.30
CA VAL A 119 1.28 -7.52 -4.92
C VAL A 119 1.98 -8.65 -5.66
N TYR A 120 1.31 -9.79 -5.80
CA TYR A 120 1.89 -10.96 -6.49
C TYR A 120 2.15 -10.66 -7.97
N GLY A 121 1.19 -10.00 -8.65
CA GLY A 121 1.35 -9.59 -10.05
C GLY A 121 2.51 -8.65 -10.24
N ALA A 122 2.62 -7.59 -9.42
CA ALA A 122 3.74 -6.66 -9.45
C ALA A 122 5.08 -7.38 -9.21
N CYS A 123 5.15 -8.26 -8.21
CA CYS A 123 6.35 -9.04 -7.93
C CYS A 123 6.75 -9.95 -9.11
N ARG A 124 5.78 -10.52 -9.84
CA ARG A 124 6.07 -11.31 -11.03
C ARG A 124 6.70 -10.47 -12.15
N ALA A 125 6.28 -9.24 -12.32
CA ALA A 125 6.90 -8.31 -13.26
C ALA A 125 8.35 -7.99 -12.83
N ILE A 126 8.56 -7.65 -11.55
CA ILE A 126 9.88 -7.40 -10.98
C ILE A 126 10.84 -8.60 -11.16
N MET A 127 10.32 -9.81 -11.03
CA MET A 127 11.11 -11.04 -11.21
C MET A 127 11.59 -11.28 -12.65
N GLN A 128 11.04 -10.58 -13.65
CA GLN A 128 11.57 -10.64 -15.03
C GLN A 128 12.92 -9.91 -15.16
N LEU A 129 13.21 -8.97 -14.26
CA LEU A 129 14.49 -8.29 -14.24
C LEU A 129 15.60 -9.19 -13.66
N PRO A 130 16.86 -9.03 -14.13
CA PRO A 130 18.02 -9.59 -13.48
C PRO A 130 18.04 -9.22 -11.98
N GLU A 131 18.50 -10.12 -11.13
CA GLU A 131 18.41 -9.94 -9.67
C GLU A 131 19.04 -8.62 -9.18
N GLN A 132 20.18 -8.24 -9.76
CA GLN A 132 20.91 -7.02 -9.42
C GLN A 132 20.21 -5.72 -9.90
N GLU A 133 19.23 -5.82 -10.79
CA GLU A 133 18.47 -4.68 -11.32
C GLU A 133 17.10 -4.52 -10.66
N ARG A 134 16.73 -5.47 -9.79
CA ARG A 134 15.42 -5.43 -9.13
C ARG A 134 15.35 -4.29 -8.11
N PRO A 135 14.30 -3.45 -8.19
CA PRO A 135 14.11 -2.38 -7.21
C PRO A 135 13.84 -2.96 -5.82
N LEU A 136 14.30 -2.25 -4.79
CA LEU A 136 13.93 -2.57 -3.41
C LEU A 136 12.42 -2.38 -3.23
N THR A 137 11.72 -3.46 -2.93
CA THR A 137 10.25 -3.46 -2.91
C THR A 137 9.72 -3.61 -1.49
N ILE A 138 8.77 -2.75 -1.13
CA ILE A 138 7.97 -2.89 0.10
C ILE A 138 6.49 -2.95 -0.26
N ALA A 139 5.70 -3.63 0.58
CA ALA A 139 4.29 -3.86 0.32
C ALA A 139 3.44 -3.69 1.59
N PHE A 140 2.14 -3.51 1.39
CA PHE A 140 1.14 -3.69 2.44
C PHE A 140 0.61 -5.13 2.42
N ASP A 141 0.12 -5.56 3.58
CA ASP A 141 -0.60 -6.79 3.85
C ASP A 141 0.18 -8.11 3.70
N SER A 142 0.19 -8.86 4.79
CA SER A 142 0.85 -10.15 4.89
C SER A 142 -0.06 -11.30 4.43
N VAL A 143 -0.66 -11.18 3.24
CA VAL A 143 -1.39 -12.31 2.65
C VAL A 143 -0.40 -13.40 2.20
N PRO A 144 -0.82 -14.67 2.05
CA PRO A 144 0.09 -15.78 1.75
C PRO A 144 1.00 -15.54 0.56
N SER A 145 0.48 -14.95 -0.53
CA SER A 145 1.27 -14.62 -1.72
C SER A 145 2.34 -13.55 -1.46
N THR A 146 2.02 -12.50 -0.70
CA THR A 146 2.99 -11.46 -0.32
C THR A 146 4.10 -12.05 0.57
N VAL A 147 3.73 -12.91 1.52
CA VAL A 147 4.70 -13.60 2.39
C VAL A 147 5.61 -14.53 1.57
N GLU A 148 5.08 -15.19 0.54
CA GLU A 148 5.88 -15.99 -0.38
C GLU A 148 6.91 -15.11 -1.12
N MET A 149 6.48 -13.95 -1.63
CA MET A 149 7.40 -13.02 -2.31
C MET A 149 8.47 -12.46 -1.37
N MET A 150 8.12 -12.26 -0.10
CA MET A 150 9.10 -11.88 0.92
C MET A 150 10.12 -13.00 1.18
N ARG A 151 9.69 -14.26 1.27
CA ARG A 151 10.58 -15.41 1.41
C ARG A 151 11.52 -15.58 0.21
N LYS A 152 11.06 -15.23 -0.98
CA LYS A 152 11.87 -15.21 -2.21
C LYS A 152 12.81 -14.00 -2.31
N GLY A 153 12.77 -13.09 -1.33
CA GLY A 153 13.59 -11.88 -1.30
C GLY A 153 13.18 -10.77 -2.27
N ILE A 154 12.03 -10.90 -2.93
CA ILE A 154 11.47 -9.87 -3.83
C ILE A 154 10.90 -8.71 -3.03
N VAL A 155 10.09 -9.00 -2.01
CA VAL A 155 9.59 -7.99 -1.06
C VAL A 155 10.52 -7.97 0.15
N LYS A 156 11.06 -6.80 0.48
CA LYS A 156 12.00 -6.63 1.59
C LYS A 156 11.31 -6.36 2.93
N ALA A 157 10.14 -5.73 2.89
CA ALA A 157 9.36 -5.48 4.09
C ALA A 157 7.86 -5.42 3.77
N ILE A 158 7.05 -5.78 4.76
CA ILE A 158 5.59 -5.76 4.69
C ILE A 158 5.05 -4.93 5.84
N LEU A 159 4.19 -3.95 5.54
CA LEU A 159 3.44 -3.22 6.53
C LEU A 159 2.17 -4.00 6.87
N TYR A 160 2.04 -4.42 8.12
CA TYR A 160 0.98 -5.31 8.57
C TYR A 160 -0.11 -4.54 9.35
N GLN A 161 -1.35 -4.68 8.92
CA GLN A 161 -2.49 -3.92 9.43
C GLN A 161 -3.25 -4.59 10.59
N HIS A 162 -2.84 -5.77 11.04
CA HIS A 162 -3.52 -6.53 12.12
C HIS A 162 -5.02 -6.78 11.86
N PRO A 163 -5.44 -7.38 10.71
CA PRO A 163 -6.85 -7.50 10.33
C PRO A 163 -7.70 -8.27 11.36
N THR A 164 -7.14 -9.30 11.98
CA THR A 164 -7.83 -10.05 13.06
C THR A 164 -8.16 -9.16 14.25
N ARG A 165 -7.25 -8.24 14.62
CA ARG A 165 -7.49 -7.29 15.72
C ARG A 165 -8.58 -6.29 15.34
N GLN A 166 -8.54 -5.78 14.10
CA GLN A 166 -9.57 -4.87 13.60
C GLN A 166 -10.95 -5.53 13.62
N GLY A 167 -11.08 -6.73 13.05
CA GLY A 167 -12.34 -7.47 13.06
C GLY A 167 -12.86 -7.76 14.47
N ARG A 168 -11.98 -8.18 15.39
CA ARG A 168 -12.37 -8.40 16.79
C ARG A 168 -12.87 -7.12 17.47
N LEU A 169 -12.13 -6.02 17.32
CA LEU A 169 -12.47 -4.74 17.92
C LEU A 169 -13.80 -4.19 17.37
N SER A 170 -14.03 -4.31 16.06
CA SER A 170 -15.27 -3.84 15.45
C SER A 170 -16.51 -4.53 16.01
N VAL A 171 -16.43 -5.85 16.25
CA VAL A 171 -17.51 -6.61 16.90
C VAL A 171 -17.68 -6.18 18.35
N GLN A 172 -16.59 -6.02 19.12
CA GLN A 172 -16.66 -5.60 20.52
C GLN A 172 -17.27 -4.19 20.70
N LEU A 173 -17.11 -3.31 19.72
CA LEU A 173 -17.68 -1.96 19.76
C LEU A 173 -19.15 -1.92 19.34
N ALA A 174 -19.61 -2.93 18.60
CA ALA A 174 -20.98 -3.05 18.14
C ALA A 174 -21.92 -3.66 19.20
N PHE A 175 -21.38 -4.28 20.24
CA PHE A 175 -22.10 -4.95 21.34
C PHE A 175 -21.69 -4.38 22.69
#